data_07bc0c1b9b235baaf6c42c10c82e9144
#
_entry.id   07bc0c1b9b235baaf6c42c10c82e9144
#
_cell.length_a   1.000
_cell.length_b   1.000
_cell.length_c   1.000
_cell.angle_alpha   90.00
_cell.angle_beta   90.00
_cell.angle_gamma   90.00
#
_symmetry.space_group_name_H-M   'P 1'
#
loop_
_entity.id
_entity.type
_entity.pdbx_description
1 polymer ?
#
loop_
_entity_poly.entity_id
_entity_poly.type
_entity_poly.pdbx_seq_one_letter_code
_entity_poly.pdbx_strand_id
1 'polypeptide(L)'
;ISASIIIIGNEVLSGRTKDLNTSALATWLNSLGIMVGEVRVIPDIEQTIIDTVHELRVKYNYVFTTGGIGPTHDDITAESISKAFNIEYGFHKEAFAILEKYYEPGNFNNGRQKMAKMPVTANLILNPSSGDPGFYVENVFSLPGVPSILKAMIGGLNNVLVGGDPILSKTINLRTYESEIASSLTNVQDNNKDVEIGS
;
A
#
# COMPACT_ATOMS: atom_id res chain seq x y z
N ILE A 1 12.13 1.28 12.05
CA ILE A 1 10.75 1.63 11.62
C ILE A 1 10.27 0.55 10.68
N SER A 2 9.02 0.11 10.87
CA SER A 2 8.46 -0.99 10.10
C SER A 2 7.07 -0.67 9.54
N ALA A 3 6.74 -1.32 8.43
CA ALA A 3 5.45 -1.21 7.76
C ALA A 3 4.86 -2.60 7.47
N SER A 4 3.55 -2.62 7.25
CA SER A 4 2.85 -3.76 6.65
C SER A 4 2.11 -3.33 5.40
N ILE A 5 1.86 -4.30 4.51
CA ILE A 5 1.11 -4.10 3.27
C ILE A 5 -0.10 -5.03 3.27
N ILE A 6 -1.26 -4.49 2.92
CA ILE A 6 -2.51 -5.24 2.75
C ILE A 6 -2.93 -5.11 1.28
N ILE A 7 -2.93 -6.22 0.57
CA ILE A 7 -3.47 -6.31 -0.79
C ILE A 7 -4.93 -6.74 -0.67
N ILE A 8 -5.85 -5.90 -1.11
CA ILE A 8 -7.29 -6.16 -1.05
C ILE A 8 -7.77 -6.43 -2.47
N GLY A 9 -8.23 -7.63 -2.74
CA GLY A 9 -8.72 -8.01 -4.07
C GLY A 9 -8.91 -9.51 -4.26
N ASN A 10 -10.12 -9.92 -4.56
CA ASN A 10 -10.47 -11.29 -4.90
C ASN A 10 -9.78 -11.77 -6.18
N GLU A 11 -9.44 -10.86 -7.10
CA GLU A 11 -8.72 -11.17 -8.34
C GLU A 11 -7.26 -11.58 -8.09
N VAL A 12 -6.65 -11.08 -7.00
CA VAL A 12 -5.30 -11.49 -6.59
C VAL A 12 -5.35 -12.86 -5.92
N LEU A 13 -6.31 -13.07 -5.00
CA LEU A 13 -6.52 -14.35 -4.33
C LEU A 13 -6.85 -15.49 -5.29
N SER A 14 -7.60 -15.20 -6.35
CA SER A 14 -7.94 -16.19 -7.39
C SER A 14 -6.80 -16.44 -8.39
N GLY A 15 -5.68 -15.72 -8.30
CA GLY A 15 -4.57 -15.80 -9.24
C GLY A 15 -4.85 -15.17 -10.62
N ARG A 16 -6.00 -14.52 -10.80
CA ARG A 16 -6.36 -13.86 -12.06
C ARG A 16 -5.49 -12.62 -12.32
N THR A 17 -5.10 -11.92 -11.26
CA THR A 17 -4.23 -10.74 -11.33
C THR A 17 -2.96 -11.01 -10.51
N LYS A 18 -1.80 -10.76 -11.13
CA LYS A 18 -0.51 -10.84 -10.43
C LYS A 18 -0.30 -9.55 -9.61
N ASP A 19 0.02 -9.70 -8.33
CA ASP A 19 0.41 -8.57 -7.51
C ASP A 19 1.78 -8.00 -7.93
N LEU A 20 1.79 -6.71 -8.23
CA LEU A 20 2.99 -5.92 -8.52
C LEU A 20 3.18 -4.79 -7.50
N ASN A 21 2.18 -4.55 -6.65
CA ASN A 21 2.16 -3.46 -5.70
C ASN A 21 3.07 -3.73 -4.49
N THR A 22 3.11 -4.96 -4.03
CA THR A 22 4.02 -5.37 -2.93
C THR A 22 5.46 -5.04 -3.25
N SER A 23 5.96 -5.44 -4.42
CA SER A 23 7.35 -5.17 -4.82
C SER A 23 7.62 -3.67 -4.95
N ALA A 24 6.69 -2.91 -5.52
CA ALA A 24 6.83 -1.46 -5.69
C ALA A 24 6.88 -0.74 -4.33
N LEU A 25 5.96 -1.07 -3.41
CA LEU A 25 5.91 -0.49 -2.07
C LEU A 25 7.13 -0.89 -1.25
N ALA A 26 7.51 -2.17 -1.23
CA ALA A 26 8.65 -2.65 -0.46
C ALA A 26 9.96 -1.98 -0.91
N THR A 27 10.19 -1.88 -2.21
CA THR A 27 11.39 -1.20 -2.75
C THR A 27 11.43 0.27 -2.34
N TRP A 28 10.30 0.98 -2.47
CA TRP A 28 10.20 2.38 -2.10
C TRP A 28 10.37 2.59 -0.58
N LEU A 29 9.69 1.79 0.26
CA LEU A 29 9.80 1.88 1.71
C LEU A 29 11.23 1.59 2.20
N ASN A 30 11.89 0.57 1.64
CA ASN A 30 13.28 0.26 1.96
C ASN A 30 14.22 1.43 1.63
N SER A 31 13.97 2.16 0.54
CA SER A 31 14.75 3.36 0.20
C SER A 31 14.58 4.49 1.22
N LEU A 32 13.49 4.49 1.99
CA LEU A 32 13.22 5.40 3.10
C LEU A 32 13.68 4.85 4.47
N GLY A 33 14.32 3.69 4.50
CA GLY A 33 14.70 3.03 5.75
C GLY A 33 13.52 2.48 6.56
N ILE A 34 12.43 2.13 5.88
CA ILE A 34 11.23 1.53 6.46
C ILE A 34 11.14 0.08 6.00
N MET A 35 11.32 -0.85 6.92
CA MET A 35 11.29 -2.28 6.63
C MET A 35 9.86 -2.80 6.52
N VAL A 36 9.54 -3.53 5.45
CA VAL A 36 8.27 -4.25 5.35
C VAL A 36 8.37 -5.54 6.13
N GLY A 37 7.63 -5.63 7.23
CA GLY A 37 7.64 -6.78 8.13
C GLY A 37 6.56 -7.82 7.82
N GLU A 38 5.48 -7.42 7.12
CA GLU A 38 4.37 -8.33 6.82
C GLU A 38 3.62 -7.88 5.58
N VAL A 39 3.18 -8.85 4.78
CA VAL A 39 2.27 -8.63 3.65
C VAL A 39 1.10 -9.58 3.78
N ARG A 40 -0.12 -9.05 3.68
CA ARG A 40 -1.36 -9.88 3.65
C ARG A 40 -2.11 -9.64 2.36
N VAL A 41 -2.61 -10.71 1.78
CA VAL A 41 -3.58 -10.67 0.68
C VAL A 41 -4.91 -11.11 1.25
N ILE A 42 -5.92 -10.25 1.16
CA ILE A 42 -7.24 -10.48 1.76
C ILE A 42 -8.37 -10.25 0.75
N PRO A 43 -9.52 -10.89 0.96
CA PRO A 43 -10.70 -10.69 0.10
C PRO A 43 -11.34 -9.31 0.31
N ASP A 44 -12.14 -8.90 -0.67
CA ASP A 44 -13.04 -7.73 -0.58
C ASP A 44 -14.23 -8.04 0.35
N ILE A 45 -13.95 -8.21 1.64
CA ILE A 45 -14.92 -8.47 2.70
C ILE A 45 -14.70 -7.45 3.81
N GLU A 46 -15.73 -6.63 4.09
CA GLU A 46 -15.67 -5.52 5.03
C GLU A 46 -15.06 -5.90 6.39
N GLN A 47 -15.60 -6.95 7.03
CA GLN A 47 -15.12 -7.35 8.35
C GLN A 47 -13.66 -7.80 8.31
N THR A 48 -13.24 -8.51 7.25
CA THR A 48 -11.85 -8.93 7.09
C THR A 48 -10.92 -7.73 6.94
N ILE A 49 -11.32 -6.71 6.20
CA ILE A 49 -10.56 -5.47 6.05
C ILE A 49 -10.42 -4.75 7.40
N ILE A 50 -11.54 -4.58 8.13
CA ILE A 50 -11.57 -3.92 9.44
C ILE A 50 -10.64 -4.64 10.43
N ASP A 51 -10.79 -5.95 10.58
CA ASP A 51 -10.02 -6.75 11.54
C ASP A 51 -8.52 -6.72 11.21
N THR A 52 -8.17 -6.85 9.92
CA THR A 52 -6.79 -6.79 9.46
C THR A 52 -6.16 -5.42 9.72
N VAL A 53 -6.88 -4.35 9.45
CA VAL A 53 -6.43 -2.98 9.73
C VAL A 53 -6.22 -2.79 11.23
N HIS A 54 -7.16 -3.22 12.06
CA HIS A 54 -7.03 -3.10 13.52
C HIS A 54 -5.82 -3.85 14.08
N GLU A 55 -5.56 -5.05 13.59
CA GLU A 55 -4.41 -5.84 14.01
C GLU A 55 -3.09 -5.19 13.58
N LEU A 56 -2.97 -4.80 12.32
CA LEU A 56 -1.70 -4.35 11.77
C LEU A 56 -1.34 -2.91 12.17
N ARG A 57 -2.34 -2.02 12.35
CA ARG A 57 -2.08 -0.62 12.73
C ARG A 57 -1.47 -0.44 14.12
N VAL A 58 -1.66 -1.41 15.02
CA VAL A 58 -1.06 -1.39 16.36
C VAL A 58 0.30 -2.09 16.39
N LYS A 59 0.56 -2.98 15.42
CA LYS A 59 1.78 -3.77 15.32
C LYS A 59 2.90 -3.05 14.54
N TYR A 60 2.54 -2.24 13.56
CA TYR A 60 3.47 -1.57 12.64
C TYR A 60 3.35 -0.05 12.73
N ASN A 61 4.46 0.64 12.45
CA ASN A 61 4.47 2.10 12.39
C ASN A 61 3.60 2.62 11.23
N TYR A 62 3.54 1.88 10.12
CA TYR A 62 2.75 2.21 8.94
C TYR A 62 2.05 0.99 8.38
N VAL A 63 0.83 1.18 7.89
CA VAL A 63 0.04 0.17 7.16
C VAL A 63 -0.34 0.74 5.80
N PHE A 64 -0.01 0.04 4.74
CA PHE A 64 -0.40 0.42 3.37
C PHE A 64 -1.45 -0.55 2.85
N THR A 65 -2.63 -0.06 2.46
CA THR A 65 -3.61 -0.86 1.74
C THR A 65 -3.56 -0.54 0.25
N THR A 66 -3.72 -1.53 -0.61
CA THR A 66 -3.86 -1.34 -2.05
C THR A 66 -5.09 -2.08 -2.57
N GLY A 67 -5.88 -1.42 -3.41
CA GLY A 67 -7.11 -1.94 -3.98
C GLY A 67 -8.38 -1.49 -3.23
N GLY A 68 -9.51 -1.61 -3.91
CA GLY A 68 -10.84 -1.37 -3.37
C GLY A 68 -11.19 0.10 -3.06
N ILE A 69 -10.53 1.07 -3.71
CA ILE A 69 -10.87 2.51 -3.61
C ILE A 69 -11.35 3.12 -4.93
N GLY A 70 -11.67 2.29 -5.90
CA GLY A 70 -12.14 2.68 -7.22
C GLY A 70 -13.65 2.97 -7.29
N PRO A 71 -14.20 3.09 -8.52
CA PRO A 71 -15.58 3.51 -8.76
C PRO A 71 -16.60 2.38 -8.72
N THR A 72 -16.19 1.11 -8.64
CA THR A 72 -17.08 -0.04 -8.82
C THR A 72 -17.76 -0.45 -7.50
N HIS A 73 -18.72 -1.35 -7.58
CA HIS A 73 -19.53 -1.74 -6.43
C HIS A 73 -18.77 -2.60 -5.40
N ASP A 74 -17.73 -3.27 -5.84
CA ASP A 74 -16.83 -4.09 -5.04
C ASP A 74 -15.67 -3.29 -4.42
N ASP A 75 -15.51 -2.01 -4.79
CA ASP A 75 -14.57 -1.09 -4.13
C ASP A 75 -15.14 -0.66 -2.76
N ILE A 76 -14.81 -1.42 -1.71
CA ILE A 76 -15.34 -1.23 -0.35
C ILE A 76 -14.27 -0.82 0.67
N THR A 77 -13.02 -0.69 0.26
CA THR A 77 -11.90 -0.40 1.18
C THR A 77 -12.09 0.93 1.91
N ALA A 78 -12.48 1.99 1.20
CA ALA A 78 -12.66 3.31 1.81
C ALA A 78 -13.78 3.32 2.88
N GLU A 79 -14.89 2.64 2.62
CA GLU A 79 -15.96 2.47 3.60
C GLU A 79 -15.54 1.63 4.79
N SER A 80 -14.82 0.53 4.55
CA SER A 80 -14.31 -0.36 5.60
C SER A 80 -13.33 0.37 6.53
N ILE A 81 -12.44 1.19 5.96
CA ILE A 81 -11.51 2.02 6.75
C ILE A 81 -12.26 3.08 7.55
N SER A 82 -13.28 3.71 6.97
CA SER A 82 -14.15 4.65 7.71
C SER A 82 -14.74 3.99 8.96
N LYS A 83 -15.27 2.78 8.82
CA LYS A 83 -15.81 1.99 9.93
C LYS A 83 -14.74 1.60 10.94
N ALA A 84 -13.57 1.16 10.49
CA ALA A 84 -12.46 0.78 11.36
C ALA A 84 -11.99 1.93 12.27
N PHE A 85 -12.08 3.16 11.79
CA PHE A 85 -11.70 4.36 12.57
C PHE A 85 -12.88 5.09 13.20
N ASN A 86 -14.11 4.59 13.01
CA ASN A 86 -15.36 5.25 13.45
C ASN A 86 -15.46 6.70 12.94
N ILE A 87 -15.10 6.89 11.66
CA ILE A 87 -15.21 8.16 10.94
C ILE A 87 -16.33 8.04 9.93
N GLU A 88 -17.09 9.12 9.72
CA GLU A 88 -18.15 9.16 8.70
C GLU A 88 -17.58 8.84 7.31
N TYR A 89 -18.22 7.89 6.59
CA TYR A 89 -17.97 7.64 5.18
C TYR A 89 -18.85 8.54 4.32
N GLY A 90 -18.25 9.46 3.61
CA GLY A 90 -18.99 10.45 2.82
C GLY A 90 -18.11 11.13 1.77
N PHE A 91 -18.68 12.10 1.08
CA PHE A 91 -17.90 12.91 0.12
C PHE A 91 -16.88 13.78 0.86
N HIS A 92 -15.61 13.48 0.63
CA HIS A 92 -14.51 14.31 1.09
C HIS A 92 -14.47 15.59 0.25
N LYS A 93 -14.61 16.74 0.89
CA LYS A 93 -14.80 18.04 0.21
C LYS A 93 -13.70 18.35 -0.80
N GLU A 94 -12.44 18.16 -0.41
CA GLU A 94 -11.30 18.46 -1.26
C GLU A 94 -11.16 17.43 -2.39
N ALA A 95 -11.33 16.13 -2.10
CA ALA A 95 -11.31 15.08 -3.12
C ALA A 95 -12.40 15.29 -4.19
N PHE A 96 -13.59 15.67 -3.77
CA PHE A 96 -14.69 15.98 -4.69
C PHE A 96 -14.33 17.16 -5.60
N ALA A 97 -13.80 18.24 -5.05
CA ALA A 97 -13.39 19.42 -5.82
C ALA A 97 -12.26 19.11 -6.80
N ILE A 98 -11.30 18.25 -6.42
CA ILE A 98 -10.22 17.79 -7.31
C ILE A 98 -10.80 17.03 -8.50
N LEU A 99 -11.68 16.07 -8.25
CA LEU A 99 -12.27 15.23 -9.29
C LEU A 99 -13.23 16.02 -10.20
N GLU A 100 -14.05 16.91 -9.61
CA GLU A 100 -14.92 17.78 -10.40
C GLU A 100 -14.14 18.68 -11.37
N LYS A 101 -12.98 19.18 -10.94
CA LYS A 101 -12.07 19.96 -11.79
C LYS A 101 -11.32 19.11 -12.83
N TYR A 102 -11.02 17.85 -12.49
CA TYR A 102 -10.27 16.94 -13.36
C TYR A 102 -11.09 16.47 -14.56
N TYR A 103 -12.37 16.16 -14.33
CA TYR A 103 -13.27 15.70 -15.39
C TYR A 103 -13.93 16.87 -16.11
N GLU A 104 -14.08 16.74 -17.43
CA GLU A 104 -14.83 17.70 -18.23
C GLU A 104 -16.30 17.76 -17.80
N PRO A 105 -16.98 18.91 -18.01
CA PRO A 105 -18.40 19.07 -17.74
C PRO A 105 -19.24 17.95 -18.35
N GLY A 106 -20.10 17.32 -17.55
CA GLY A 106 -20.93 16.19 -17.95
C GLY A 106 -20.29 14.81 -17.82
N ASN A 107 -18.97 14.74 -17.62
CA ASN A 107 -18.25 13.47 -17.46
C ASN A 107 -18.05 13.05 -16.01
N PHE A 108 -18.33 13.90 -15.03
CA PHE A 108 -18.23 13.60 -13.60
C PHE A 108 -19.51 12.90 -13.11
N ASN A 109 -19.69 11.67 -13.56
CA ASN A 109 -20.86 10.83 -13.24
C ASN A 109 -20.76 10.21 -11.82
N ASN A 110 -21.85 9.55 -11.39
CA ASN A 110 -21.95 8.95 -10.04
C ASN A 110 -20.82 7.97 -9.70
N GLY A 111 -20.34 7.17 -10.67
CA GLY A 111 -19.22 6.26 -10.46
C GLY A 111 -17.93 7.02 -10.16
N ARG A 112 -17.66 8.10 -10.90
CA ARG A 112 -16.49 8.97 -10.67
C ARG A 112 -16.61 9.75 -9.37
N GLN A 113 -17.81 10.21 -9.02
CA GLN A 113 -18.09 10.85 -7.73
C GLN A 113 -17.84 9.90 -6.55
N LYS A 114 -18.13 8.60 -6.72
CA LYS A 114 -17.87 7.59 -5.67
C LYS A 114 -16.40 7.60 -5.22
N MET A 115 -15.45 7.86 -6.12
CA MET A 115 -14.02 7.93 -5.78
C MET A 115 -13.65 9.09 -4.85
N ALA A 116 -14.56 10.07 -4.67
CA ALA A 116 -14.43 11.11 -3.64
C ALA A 116 -15.03 10.70 -2.30
N LYS A 117 -15.67 9.52 -2.20
CA LYS A 117 -16.20 9.02 -0.92
C LYS A 117 -15.11 8.27 -0.17
N MET A 118 -14.80 8.76 1.00
CA MET A 118 -13.76 8.23 1.90
C MET A 118 -14.07 8.69 3.34
N PRO A 119 -13.25 8.35 4.35
CA PRO A 119 -13.39 8.98 5.66
C PRO A 119 -13.31 10.50 5.50
N VAL A 120 -14.37 11.24 5.89
CA VAL A 120 -14.52 12.67 5.58
C VAL A 120 -13.43 13.57 6.18
N THR A 121 -12.70 13.08 7.19
CA THR A 121 -11.58 13.78 7.84
C THR A 121 -10.21 13.21 7.45
N ALA A 122 -10.13 12.32 6.47
CA ALA A 122 -8.86 11.75 6.02
C ALA A 122 -7.96 12.82 5.39
N ASN A 123 -6.67 12.57 5.41
CA ASN A 123 -5.71 13.35 4.61
C ASN A 123 -5.60 12.73 3.21
N LEU A 124 -5.48 13.57 2.19
CA LEU A 124 -5.40 13.09 0.81
C LEU A 124 -3.97 12.70 0.42
N ILE A 125 -3.88 11.66 -0.41
CA ILE A 125 -2.68 11.29 -1.16
C ILE A 125 -2.95 11.66 -2.61
N LEU A 126 -2.31 12.71 -3.09
CA LEU A 126 -2.59 13.24 -4.43
C LEU A 126 -2.14 12.26 -5.52
N ASN A 127 -2.95 12.18 -6.57
CA ASN A 127 -2.68 11.33 -7.72
C ASN A 127 -2.38 12.21 -8.96
N PRO A 128 -1.12 12.35 -9.34
CA PRO A 128 -0.74 13.16 -10.49
C PRO A 128 -1.08 12.52 -11.84
N SER A 129 -1.47 11.24 -11.85
CA SER A 129 -1.71 10.45 -13.07
C SER A 129 -3.15 10.51 -13.55
N SER A 130 -4.13 10.25 -12.66
CA SER A 130 -5.55 10.13 -13.03
C SER A 130 -6.50 10.97 -12.16
N GLY A 131 -5.97 11.80 -11.28
CA GLY A 131 -6.71 12.77 -10.49
C GLY A 131 -7.39 12.21 -9.24
N ASP A 132 -7.85 10.97 -9.23
CA ASP A 132 -8.51 10.32 -8.09
C ASP A 132 -7.53 10.09 -6.93
N PRO A 133 -7.70 10.79 -5.80
CA PRO A 133 -6.76 10.70 -4.70
C PRO A 133 -6.93 9.40 -3.90
N GLY A 134 -5.82 8.90 -3.37
CA GLY A 134 -5.83 8.03 -2.20
C GLY A 134 -6.00 8.86 -0.93
N PHE A 135 -5.96 8.20 0.21
CA PHE A 135 -6.10 8.88 1.49
C PHE A 135 -5.34 8.16 2.60
N TYR A 136 -5.14 8.85 3.72
CA TYR A 136 -4.67 8.20 4.94
C TYR A 136 -5.37 8.73 6.19
N VAL A 137 -5.52 7.84 7.16
CA VAL A 137 -6.04 8.11 8.49
C VAL A 137 -5.02 7.57 9.48
N GLU A 138 -4.54 8.42 10.37
CA GLU A 138 -3.45 8.07 11.30
C GLU A 138 -2.26 7.43 10.55
N ASN A 139 -1.93 6.17 10.84
CA ASN A 139 -0.83 5.43 10.21
C ASN A 139 -1.28 4.46 9.10
N VAL A 140 -2.54 4.53 8.64
CA VAL A 140 -3.09 3.66 7.59
C VAL A 140 -3.26 4.45 6.29
N PHE A 141 -2.54 4.03 5.25
CA PHE A 141 -2.46 4.67 3.93
C PHE A 141 -3.16 3.81 2.89
N SER A 142 -4.15 4.36 2.20
CA SER A 142 -4.97 3.65 1.20
C SER A 142 -4.66 4.15 -0.20
N LEU A 143 -4.19 3.22 -1.03
CA LEU A 143 -3.73 3.47 -2.39
C LEU A 143 -4.52 2.61 -3.40
N PRO A 144 -4.61 3.03 -4.66
CA PRO A 144 -5.28 2.26 -5.70
C PRO A 144 -4.57 0.94 -5.99
N GLY A 145 -5.34 -0.03 -6.51
CA GLY A 145 -4.81 -1.34 -6.93
C GLY A 145 -4.00 -1.31 -8.23
N VAL A 146 -4.15 -0.27 -9.06
CA VAL A 146 -3.46 -0.14 -10.36
C VAL A 146 -1.99 0.22 -10.16
N PRO A 147 -1.03 -0.65 -10.55
CA PRO A 147 0.38 -0.47 -10.19
C PRO A 147 1.03 0.81 -10.74
N SER A 148 0.65 1.24 -11.94
CA SER A 148 1.18 2.48 -12.55
C SER A 148 0.72 3.72 -11.79
N ILE A 149 -0.51 3.73 -11.31
CA ILE A 149 -1.08 4.82 -10.53
C ILE A 149 -0.45 4.86 -9.14
N LEU A 150 -0.38 3.72 -8.45
CA LEU A 150 0.27 3.61 -7.14
C LEU A 150 1.71 4.15 -7.19
N LYS A 151 2.50 3.75 -8.19
CA LYS A 151 3.88 4.23 -8.37
C LYS A 151 3.96 5.75 -8.57
N ALA A 152 3.01 6.35 -9.26
CA ALA A 152 2.96 7.81 -9.44
C ALA A 152 2.61 8.55 -8.14
N MET A 153 1.89 7.91 -7.21
CA MET A 153 1.41 8.53 -5.98
C MET A 153 2.40 8.44 -4.80
N ILE A 154 3.12 7.33 -4.66
CA ILE A 154 3.94 7.06 -3.47
C ILE A 154 5.03 8.10 -3.25
N GLY A 155 5.59 8.69 -4.31
CA GLY A 155 6.59 9.78 -4.20
C GLY A 155 6.08 11.00 -3.43
N GLY A 156 4.79 11.28 -3.48
CA GLY A 156 4.15 12.36 -2.71
C GLY A 156 4.14 12.15 -1.19
N LEU A 157 4.40 10.92 -0.73
CA LEU A 157 4.44 10.56 0.70
C LEU A 157 5.82 10.70 1.34
N ASN A 158 6.87 11.03 0.59
CA ASN A 158 8.25 11.11 1.10
C ASN A 158 8.40 12.10 2.27
N ASN A 159 7.60 13.16 2.31
CA ASN A 159 7.62 14.16 3.38
C ASN A 159 6.58 13.88 4.48
N VAL A 160 5.75 12.87 4.32
CA VAL A 160 4.71 12.47 5.29
C VAL A 160 5.24 11.37 6.21
N LEU A 161 6.08 10.49 5.66
CA LEU A 161 6.64 9.37 6.40
C LEU A 161 7.94 9.78 7.10
N VAL A 162 8.09 9.31 8.33
CA VAL A 162 9.37 9.37 9.04
C VAL A 162 10.09 8.05 8.79
N GLY A 163 11.18 8.11 8.07
CA GLY A 163 12.02 6.95 7.76
C GLY A 163 13.22 6.83 8.69
N GLY A 164 14.11 5.93 8.34
CA GLY A 164 15.41 5.73 8.97
C GLY A 164 16.53 5.75 7.93
N ASP A 165 17.66 5.12 8.26
CA ASP A 165 18.72 4.91 7.29
C ASP A 165 18.24 3.94 6.19
N PRO A 166 18.53 4.23 4.92
CA PRO A 166 18.14 3.37 3.82
C PRO A 166 18.68 1.94 3.98
N ILE A 167 17.84 0.95 3.69
CA ILE A 167 18.24 -0.45 3.71
C ILE A 167 19.03 -0.73 2.44
N LEU A 168 20.33 -0.97 2.58
CA LEU A 168 21.22 -1.24 1.47
C LEU A 168 21.18 -2.73 1.11
N SER A 169 21.11 -3.02 -0.18
CA SER A 169 21.19 -4.39 -0.71
C SER A 169 22.25 -4.49 -1.79
N LYS A 170 23.01 -5.59 -1.78
CA LYS A 170 24.02 -5.89 -2.81
C LYS A 170 23.86 -7.32 -3.27
N THR A 171 23.65 -7.51 -4.58
CA THR A 171 23.61 -8.84 -5.19
C THR A 171 24.98 -9.22 -5.73
N ILE A 172 25.41 -10.46 -5.42
CA ILE A 172 26.63 -11.07 -5.97
C ILE A 172 26.19 -12.31 -6.76
N ASN A 173 26.45 -12.32 -8.07
CA ASN A 173 26.13 -13.46 -8.91
C ASN A 173 27.26 -14.48 -8.87
N LEU A 174 26.92 -15.72 -8.50
CA LEU A 174 27.86 -16.85 -8.48
C LEU A 174 27.44 -17.87 -9.55
N ARG A 175 28.41 -18.54 -10.16
CA ARG A 175 28.18 -19.65 -11.09
C ARG A 175 28.36 -20.99 -10.35
N THR A 176 27.45 -21.29 -9.47
CA THR A 176 27.46 -22.49 -8.65
C THR A 176 26.02 -22.88 -8.28
N TYR A 177 25.83 -24.06 -7.71
CA TYR A 177 24.55 -24.49 -7.14
C TYR A 177 24.48 -24.07 -5.66
N GLU A 178 23.28 -23.68 -5.19
CA GLU A 178 23.07 -23.30 -3.77
C GLU A 178 23.55 -24.40 -2.81
N SER A 179 23.33 -25.66 -3.15
CA SER A 179 23.77 -26.81 -2.34
C SER A 179 25.28 -26.89 -2.14
N GLU A 180 26.09 -26.36 -3.07
CA GLU A 180 27.56 -26.36 -2.97
C GLU A 180 28.08 -25.28 -2.01
N ILE A 181 27.35 -24.18 -1.88
CA ILE A 181 27.76 -23.03 -1.06
C ILE A 181 26.98 -22.90 0.25
N ALA A 182 25.99 -23.75 0.51
CA ALA A 182 25.11 -23.66 1.68
C ALA A 182 25.86 -23.57 2.99
N SER A 183 26.85 -24.44 3.23
CA SER A 183 27.66 -24.42 4.46
C SER A 183 28.51 -23.16 4.58
N SER A 184 29.03 -22.67 3.47
CA SER A 184 29.81 -21.43 3.43
C SER A 184 28.94 -20.22 3.71
N LEU A 185 27.72 -20.16 3.14
CA LEU A 185 26.75 -19.09 3.41
C LEU A 185 26.33 -19.08 4.88
N THR A 186 26.06 -20.25 5.48
CA THR A 186 25.73 -20.36 6.91
C THR A 186 26.87 -19.78 7.76
N ASN A 187 28.12 -20.17 7.48
CA ASN A 187 29.26 -19.68 8.23
C ASN A 187 29.46 -18.16 8.09
N VAL A 188 29.26 -17.61 6.88
CA VAL A 188 29.34 -16.17 6.66
C VAL A 188 28.20 -15.45 7.39
N GLN A 189 26.95 -15.97 7.35
CA GLN A 189 25.83 -15.39 8.09
C GLN A 189 26.07 -15.38 9.60
N ASP A 190 26.57 -16.49 10.16
CA ASP A 190 26.83 -16.61 11.60
C ASP A 190 27.89 -15.61 12.10
N ASN A 191 28.84 -15.25 11.24
CA ASN A 191 29.87 -14.27 11.54
C ASN A 191 29.50 -12.81 11.22
N ASN A 192 28.36 -12.57 10.57
CA ASN A 192 27.88 -11.24 10.16
C ASN A 192 26.41 -11.07 10.53
N LYS A 193 26.10 -10.98 11.82
CA LYS A 193 24.72 -10.94 12.35
C LYS A 193 23.98 -9.62 12.08
N ASP A 194 24.70 -8.60 11.69
CA ASP A 194 24.20 -7.27 11.31
C ASP A 194 23.84 -7.17 9.81
N VAL A 195 24.10 -8.22 9.05
CA VAL A 195 23.78 -8.33 7.61
C VAL A 195 22.89 -9.54 7.39
N GLU A 196 21.80 -9.39 6.62
CA GLU A 196 20.97 -10.50 6.17
C GLU A 196 21.49 -11.03 4.83
N ILE A 197 21.79 -12.32 4.75
CA ILE A 197 22.29 -12.99 3.55
C ILE A 197 21.21 -13.94 3.05
N GLY A 198 20.71 -13.66 1.83
CA GLY A 198 19.79 -14.52 1.12
C GLY A 198 20.39 -15.12 -0.15
N SER A 199 19.89 -16.23 -0.61
CA SER A 199 20.22 -16.90 -1.87
C SER A 199 18.99 -17.12 -2.75
#